data_3450188a730ac874a0c9333699ed742e
#
_entry.id   3450188a730ac874a0c9333699ed742e
#
_cell.length_a   1.000
_cell.length_b   1.000
_cell.length_c   1.000
_cell.angle_alpha   90.00
_cell.angle_beta   90.00
_cell.angle_gamma   90.00
#
_symmetry.space_group_name_H-M   'P 1'
#
loop_
_entity.id
_entity.type
_entity.pdbx_description
1 polymer ?
#
loop_
_entity_poly.entity_id
_entity_poly.type
_entity_poly.pdbx_seq_one_letter_code
_entity_poly.pdbx_strand_id
1 'polypeptide(L)' 'GNLDTRTSFEILVLFQKLHAEGRTIIFVTHNPEIAQYSSRNIVLRDGQIKDDTINTQIQNAAEALAALPKQEEEE' A
#
# COMPACT_ATOMS: atom_id res chain seq x y z
N GLY A 1 -8.78 -14.11 -2.75
CA GLY A 1 -8.72 -13.59 -3.25
C GLY A 1 -9.09 -12.74 -3.77
N ASN A 2 -9.71 -12.68 -3.64
CA ASN A 2 -9.98 -12.23 -3.95
C ASN A 2 -9.71 -10.99 -4.52
N LEU A 3 -9.60 -9.99 -4.01
CA LEU A 3 -9.19 -8.88 -4.70
C LEU A 3 -7.88 -9.17 -5.21
N ASP A 4 -7.67 -9.05 -6.44
CA ASP A 4 -6.46 -9.51 -6.89
C ASP A 4 -5.35 -8.59 -6.50
N THR A 5 -4.18 -9.21 -6.38
CA THR A 5 -2.99 -8.51 -5.95
C THR A 5 -2.66 -7.37 -6.90
N ARG A 6 -2.86 -7.59 -8.19
CA ARG A 6 -2.53 -6.56 -9.16
C ARG A 6 -3.38 -5.32 -8.97
N THR A 7 -4.67 -5.49 -8.73
CA THR A 7 -5.54 -4.33 -8.51
C THR A 7 -5.10 -3.55 -7.28
N SER A 8 -4.71 -4.26 -6.21
CA SER A 8 -4.24 -3.58 -5.01
C SER A 8 -3.02 -2.72 -5.31
N PHE A 9 -2.07 -3.25 -6.08
CA PHE A 9 -0.88 -2.47 -6.39
C PHE A 9 -1.18 -1.33 -7.34
N GLU A 10 -2.16 -1.50 -8.22
CA GLU A 10 -2.54 -0.39 -9.10
C GLU A 10 -3.08 0.77 -8.29
N ILE A 11 -3.86 0.46 -7.26
CA ILE A 11 -4.37 1.51 -6.38
C ILE A 11 -3.22 2.17 -5.62
N LEU A 12 -2.27 1.38 -5.15
CA LEU A 12 -1.13 1.94 -4.44
C LEU A 12 -0.30 2.85 -5.34
N VAL A 13 -0.14 2.50 -6.59
CA VAL A 13 0.57 3.35 -7.53
C VAL A 13 -0.12 4.71 -7.62
N LEU A 14 -1.45 4.69 -7.72
CA LEU A 14 -2.20 5.93 -7.79
C LEU A 14 -2.00 6.74 -6.51
N PHE A 15 -2.07 6.08 -5.35
CA PHE A 15 -1.89 6.78 -4.09
C PHE A 15 -0.51 7.42 -4.00
N GLN A 16 0.52 6.70 -4.39
CA GLN A 16 1.86 7.26 -4.31
C GLN A 16 2.06 8.40 -5.29
N LYS A 17 1.42 8.32 -6.45
CA LYS A 17 1.49 9.40 -7.40
C LYS A 17 0.83 10.66 -6.85
N LEU A 18 -0.36 10.51 -6.27
CA LEU A 18 -1.04 11.65 -5.70
C LEU A 18 -0.27 12.24 -4.53
N HIS A 19 0.34 11.40 -3.73
CA HIS A 19 1.12 11.87 -2.61
C HIS A 19 2.33 12.67 -3.09
N ALA A 20 2.95 12.22 -4.16
CA ALA A 20 4.08 12.95 -4.72
C ALA A 20 3.69 14.32 -5.24
N GLU A 21 2.41 14.50 -5.55
CA GLU A 21 1.91 15.79 -5.99
C GLU A 21 1.51 16.70 -4.84
N GLY A 22 1.75 16.26 -3.61
CA GLY A 22 1.48 17.09 -2.46
C GLY A 22 0.19 16.77 -1.72
N ARG A 23 -0.48 15.68 -2.08
CA ARG A 23 -1.75 15.35 -1.45
C ARG A 23 -1.52 14.41 -0.28
N THR A 24 -2.39 14.51 0.71
CA THR A 24 -2.35 13.62 1.86
C THR A 24 -3.29 12.45 1.60
N ILE A 25 -2.76 11.25 1.71
CA ILE A 25 -3.53 10.03 1.43
C ILE A 25 -3.57 9.19 2.70
N ILE A 26 -4.77 8.79 3.10
CA ILE A 26 -4.96 7.92 4.25
C ILE A 26 -5.75 6.71 3.78
N PHE A 27 -5.25 5.52 4.07
CA PHE A 27 -6.00 4.31 3.75
C PHE A 27 -5.85 3.30 4.87
N VAL A 28 -6.78 2.38 4.94
CA VAL A 28 -6.85 1.39 5.99
C VAL A 28 -6.66 0.00 5.38
N THR A 29 -5.83 -0.80 6.02
CA THR A 29 -5.59 -2.14 5.53
C THR A 29 -5.26 -3.05 6.71
N HIS A 30 -5.55 -4.35 6.57
CA HIS A 30 -5.06 -5.33 7.53
C HIS A 30 -3.81 -6.00 7.03
N ASN A 31 -3.32 -5.67 5.87
CA ASN A 31 -2.21 -6.39 5.26
C ASN A 31 -0.92 -5.63 5.52
N PRO A 32 -0.02 -6.18 6.36
CA PRO A 32 1.22 -5.46 6.67
C PRO A 32 2.11 -5.26 5.45
N GLU A 33 1.97 -6.11 4.44
CA GLU A 33 2.76 -5.92 3.24
C GLU A 33 2.35 -4.64 2.51
N ILE A 34 1.05 -4.37 2.48
CA ILE A 34 0.56 -3.14 1.86
C ILE A 34 1.02 -1.92 2.63
N ALA A 35 1.11 -2.06 3.94
CA ALA A 35 1.50 -0.93 4.78
C ALA A 35 2.91 -0.45 4.49
N GLN A 36 3.75 -1.28 3.88
CA GLN A 36 5.11 -0.88 3.56
C GLN A 36 5.17 0.20 2.48
N TYR A 37 4.05 0.47 1.82
CA TYR A 37 4.02 1.44 0.74
C TYR A 37 3.58 2.82 1.22
N SER A 38 3.43 3.00 2.53
CA SER A 38 3.06 4.28 3.09
C SER A 38 4.20 4.83 3.95
N SER A 39 4.14 6.14 4.20
CA SER A 39 5.20 6.79 4.94
C SER A 39 5.00 6.72 6.45
N ARG A 40 3.80 6.39 6.91
CA ARG A 40 3.51 6.33 8.33
C ARG A 40 2.47 5.27 8.56
N ASN A 41 2.71 4.43 9.54
CA ASN A 41 1.82 3.32 9.84
C ASN A 41 1.30 3.46 11.24
N ILE A 42 -0.02 3.49 11.37
CA ILE A 42 -0.67 3.59 12.66
C ILE A 42 -1.49 2.33 12.86
N VAL A 43 -1.20 1.61 13.94
CA VAL A 43 -1.90 0.38 14.26
C VAL A 43 -2.95 0.67 15.30
N LEU A 44 -4.20 0.32 14.98
CA LEU A 44 -5.32 0.51 15.89
C LEU A 44 -5.81 -0.84 16.38
N ARG A 45 -6.15 -0.89 17.64
CA ARG A 45 -6.73 -2.08 18.23
C ARG A 45 -7.69 -1.68 19.31
N ASP A 46 -8.91 -2.17 19.23
CA ASP A 46 -9.94 -1.85 20.22
C ASP A 46 -10.14 -0.35 20.38
N GLY A 47 -10.05 0.36 19.25
CA GLY A 47 -10.28 1.80 19.27
C GLY A 47 -9.12 2.61 19.80
N GLN A 48 -7.97 1.97 20.02
CA GLN A 48 -6.82 2.68 20.57
C GLN A 48 -5.63 2.53 19.65
N ILE A 49 -4.79 3.56 19.65
CA ILE A 49 -3.57 3.51 18.87
C ILE A 49 -2.55 2.66 19.63
N LYS A 50 -2.13 1.58 19.02
CA LYS A 50 -1.16 0.68 19.62
C LYS A 50 0.24 0.92 19.10
N ASP A 51 0.36 1.49 17.92
CA ASP A 51 1.67 1.73 17.36
C ASP A 51 1.54 2.85 16.34
N ASP A 52 2.59 3.63 16.19
CA ASP A 52 2.62 4.74 15.26
C ASP A 52 4.07 4.89 14.84
N THR A 53 4.38 4.41 13.65
CA THR A 53 5.75 4.29 13.20
C THR A 53 5.94 5.01 11.88
N ILE A 54 7.03 5.73 11.75
CA ILE A 54 7.40 6.34 10.50
C ILE A 54 8.19 5.34 9.68
N ASN A 55 7.78 5.15 8.43
CA ASN A 55 8.46 4.23 7.54
C ASN A 55 9.49 5.00 6.73
N THR A 56 10.76 4.76 7.00
CA THR A 56 11.83 5.47 6.30
C THR A 56 12.26 4.76 5.04
N GLN A 57 11.71 3.58 4.76
CA GLN A 57 12.06 2.82 3.56
C GLN A 57 10.81 2.45 2.81
N ILE A 58 10.13 3.44 2.27
CA ILE A 58 8.86 3.25 1.59
C ILE A 58 9.09 2.46 0.31
N GLN A 59 8.33 1.38 0.14
CA GLN A 59 8.40 0.59 -1.07
C GLN A 59 7.78 1.35 -2.23
N ASN A 60 8.25 1.06 -3.44
CA ASN A 60 7.73 1.71 -4.63
C ASN A 60 6.68 0.81 -5.27
N ALA A 61 5.44 1.30 -5.30
CA ALA A 61 4.34 0.47 -5.79
C ALA A 61 4.45 0.21 -7.29
N ALA A 62 4.95 1.17 -8.04
CA ALA A 62 5.09 0.96 -9.49
C ALA A 62 6.09 -0.14 -9.78
N GLU A 63 7.18 -0.19 -9.04
CA GLU A 63 8.16 -1.25 -9.24
C GLU A 63 7.61 -2.59 -8.82
N ALA A 64 6.86 -2.62 -7.72
CA ALA A 64 6.27 -3.86 -7.27
C ALA A 64 5.24 -4.37 -8.27
N LEU A 65 4.44 -3.47 -8.81
CA LEU A 65 3.45 -3.85 -9.80
C LEU A 65 4.11 -4.43 -11.05
N ALA A 66 5.19 -3.81 -11.48
CA ALA A 66 5.89 -4.30 -12.66
C ALA A 66 6.52 -5.66 -12.42
N ALA A 67 6.81 -6.00 -11.18
CA ALA A 67 7.42 -7.28 -10.86
C ALA A 67 6.41 -8.40 -10.69
N LEU A 68 5.12 -8.11 -10.70
CA LEU A 68 4.12 -9.15 -10.52
C LEU A 68 4.10 -10.10 -11.71
N PRO A 69 3.83 -11.39 -11.46
CA PRO A 69 3.77 -12.35 -12.57
C PRO A 69 2.63 -12.01 -13.51
N LYS A 70 2.85 -12.26 -14.78
CA LYS A 70 1.85 -11.93 -15.75
C LYS A 70 0.81 -13.00 -15.92
N GLN A 71 1.06 -14.20 -15.46
CA GLN A 71 0.09 -15.23 -15.67
C GLN A 71 -1.23 -14.95 -15.00
N GLU A 72 -1.25 -14.03 -14.06
CA GLU A 72 -2.51 -13.68 -13.47
C GLU A 72 -3.46 -13.08 -14.45
N GLU A 73 -2.94 -12.53 -15.51
CA GLU A 73 -3.78 -11.87 -16.46
C GLU A 73 -4.46 -12.81 -17.40
N GLU A 74 -4.03 -14.03 -17.40
CA GLU A 74 -4.56 -14.95 -18.37
C GLU A 74 -5.75 -15.68 -17.89
N GLU A 75 -6.13 -15.46 -16.68
CA GLU A 75 -7.29 -16.15 -16.15
C GLU A 75 -8.58 -15.48 -16.46
#